data_36e3b2577f5fb5ec32c3f867947fd1a6
#
_entry.id   36e3b2577f5fb5ec32c3f867947fd1a6
#
_cell.length_a   1.000
_cell.length_b   1.000
_cell.length_c   1.000
_cell.angle_alpha   90.00
_cell.angle_beta   90.00
_cell.angle_gamma   90.00
#
_symmetry.space_group_name_H-M   'P 1'
#
loop_
_entity.id
_entity.type
_entity.pdbx_description
1 polymer ?
#
loop_
_entity_poly.entity_id
_entity_poly.type
_entity_poly.pdbx_seq_one_letter_code
_entity_poly.pdbx_strand_id
1 'polypeptide(L)'
;MRRIISALLLVPFLAGCASDPQDPGLQPADAEPELVQMLVLTSAGGTVSPAAYFVEDRKEMNAYVKTFEDRDDVAAAVQQAVKDAGDREGRLAAATVAIGCDVPEGVSITEGEDRPEVRADKITNPKQECFAPTTSIAVVEIP
;
A
#
# COMPACT_ATOMS: atom_id res chain seq x y z
N MET A 1 -32.54 82.24 -0.80
CA MET A 1 -31.92 82.48 0.54
C MET A 1 -31.99 81.14 1.30
N ARG A 2 -30.92 80.60 1.66
CA ARG A 2 -30.52 79.68 2.75
C ARG A 2 -29.51 78.69 2.30
N ARG A 3 -28.29 78.98 2.67
CA ARG A 3 -27.10 78.11 2.52
C ARG A 3 -27.19 76.99 3.56
N ILE A 4 -27.05 75.72 3.15
CA ILE A 4 -26.81 74.60 4.04
C ILE A 4 -25.45 74.08 3.72
N ILE A 5 -24.57 74.22 4.68
CA ILE A 5 -23.18 73.71 4.66
C ILE A 5 -23.25 72.27 5.04
N SER A 6 -22.89 71.39 4.08
CA SER A 6 -22.72 69.97 4.36
C SER A 6 -21.28 69.67 4.77
N ALA A 7 -21.12 69.32 6.02
CA ALA A 7 -19.84 68.91 6.57
C ALA A 7 -19.46 67.49 6.01
N LEU A 8 -18.31 67.45 5.37
CA LEU A 8 -17.69 66.21 4.84
C LEU A 8 -16.97 65.51 6.00
N LEU A 9 -17.52 64.44 6.49
CA LEU A 9 -16.85 63.56 7.45
C LEU A 9 -15.93 62.55 6.66
N LEU A 10 -14.62 62.81 6.72
CA LEU A 10 -13.59 61.88 6.28
C LEU A 10 -13.44 60.80 7.35
N VAL A 11 -13.79 59.56 6.98
CA VAL A 11 -13.49 58.35 7.76
C VAL A 11 -12.19 57.77 7.20
N PRO A 12 -11.12 57.66 7.99
CA PRO A 12 -9.93 56.93 7.53
C PRO A 12 -10.20 55.42 7.60
N PHE A 13 -10.23 54.77 6.45
CA PHE A 13 -10.15 53.31 6.35
C PHE A 13 -8.75 52.88 6.76
N LEU A 14 -8.61 52.36 7.96
CA LEU A 14 -7.46 51.56 8.36
C LEU A 14 -7.59 50.21 7.65
N ALA A 15 -6.90 50.07 6.54
CA ALA A 15 -6.66 48.77 5.91
C ALA A 15 -5.75 47.94 6.83
N GLY A 16 -6.33 47.20 7.74
CA GLY A 16 -5.66 46.12 8.44
C GLY A 16 -5.44 44.97 7.48
N CYS A 17 -4.22 44.81 7.00
CA CYS A 17 -3.78 43.52 6.47
C CYS A 17 -3.77 42.54 7.63
N ALA A 18 -4.88 41.81 7.85
CA ALA A 18 -4.86 40.56 8.56
C ALA A 18 -4.13 39.59 7.64
N SER A 19 -2.83 39.36 7.90
CA SER A 19 -2.15 38.17 7.43
C SER A 19 -2.85 37.03 8.14
N ASP A 20 -3.72 36.31 7.44
CA ASP A 20 -4.14 34.99 7.86
C ASP A 20 -2.87 34.17 8.11
N PRO A 21 -2.68 33.59 9.30
CA PRO A 21 -1.71 32.52 9.44
C PRO A 21 -2.17 31.47 8.44
N GLN A 22 -1.41 31.32 7.34
CA GLN A 22 -1.51 30.14 6.49
C GLN A 22 -1.38 28.97 7.45
N ASP A 23 -2.53 28.34 7.71
CA ASP A 23 -2.62 26.99 8.21
C ASP A 23 -1.63 26.20 7.32
N PRO A 24 -0.54 25.63 7.87
CA PRO A 24 0.30 24.78 7.08
C PRO A 24 -0.63 23.67 6.64
N GLY A 25 -1.12 23.79 5.38
CA GLY A 25 -2.08 22.87 4.82
C GLY A 25 -1.62 21.47 5.20
N LEU A 26 -2.50 20.71 5.85
CA LEU A 26 -2.33 19.29 6.03
C LEU A 26 -2.01 18.75 4.64
N GLN A 27 -0.70 18.62 4.34
CA GLN A 27 -0.28 17.78 3.25
C GLN A 27 -0.92 16.44 3.57
N PRO A 28 -1.68 15.84 2.67
CA PRO A 28 -2.12 14.48 2.86
C PRO A 28 -0.86 13.72 3.23
N ALA A 29 -0.85 13.08 4.40
CA ALA A 29 0.25 12.23 4.80
C ALA A 29 0.46 11.29 3.62
N ASP A 30 1.66 11.34 3.02
CA ASP A 30 2.00 10.46 1.93
C ASP A 30 1.68 9.06 2.44
N ALA A 31 0.66 8.42 1.85
CA ALA A 31 0.23 7.12 2.29
C ALA A 31 1.41 6.17 2.09
N GLU A 32 1.80 5.47 3.15
CA GLU A 32 2.90 4.51 3.08
C GLU A 32 2.37 3.14 2.62
N PRO A 33 3.18 2.38 1.85
CA PRO A 33 2.81 1.02 1.49
C PRO A 33 2.61 0.16 2.74
N GLU A 34 1.57 -0.68 2.76
CA GLU A 34 1.27 -1.53 3.92
C GLU A 34 1.03 -3.00 3.56
N LEU A 35 1.35 -3.89 4.49
CA LEU A 35 0.97 -5.30 4.40
C LEU A 35 -0.52 -5.45 4.73
N VAL A 36 -1.30 -5.88 3.74
CA VAL A 36 -2.74 -6.15 3.88
C VAL A 36 -2.97 -7.53 4.49
N GLN A 37 -2.29 -8.53 3.93
CA GLN A 37 -2.46 -9.91 4.37
C GLN A 37 -1.25 -10.77 4.00
N MET A 38 -0.90 -11.69 4.91
CA MET A 38 0.04 -12.77 4.62
C MET A 38 -0.74 -14.05 4.34
N LEU A 39 -0.66 -14.55 3.10
CA LEU A 39 -1.23 -15.85 2.72
C LEU A 39 -0.19 -16.94 2.94
N VAL A 40 -0.64 -18.07 3.49
CA VAL A 40 0.23 -19.22 3.74
C VAL A 40 -0.39 -20.46 3.08
N LEU A 41 0.28 -20.97 2.07
CA LEU A 41 -0.18 -22.11 1.28
C LEU A 41 0.81 -23.27 1.42
N THR A 42 0.31 -24.45 1.77
CA THR A 42 1.16 -25.65 1.88
C THR A 42 1.40 -26.25 0.50
N SER A 43 2.66 -26.49 0.18
CA SER A 43 3.07 -27.18 -1.08
C SER A 43 2.65 -26.44 -2.38
N ALA A 44 2.38 -25.14 -2.33
CA ALA A 44 2.04 -24.39 -3.53
C ALA A 44 3.21 -24.22 -4.51
N GLY A 45 4.43 -24.46 -4.04
CA GLY A 45 5.64 -24.23 -4.84
C GLY A 45 5.90 -22.74 -5.09
N GLY A 46 6.42 -22.44 -6.26
CA GLY A 46 6.69 -21.06 -6.67
C GLY A 46 8.16 -20.68 -6.57
N THR A 47 8.43 -19.39 -6.72
CA THR A 47 9.78 -18.84 -6.61
C THR A 47 9.74 -17.58 -5.76
N VAL A 48 10.58 -17.51 -4.74
CA VAL A 48 10.75 -16.28 -3.94
C VAL A 48 11.30 -15.18 -4.84
N SER A 49 10.58 -14.07 -4.89
CA SER A 49 10.97 -12.90 -5.67
C SER A 49 10.51 -11.65 -4.94
N PRO A 50 11.36 -10.63 -4.78
CA PRO A 50 10.94 -9.38 -4.19
C PRO A 50 9.98 -8.59 -5.08
N ALA A 51 10.02 -8.78 -6.40
CA ALA A 51 9.15 -8.05 -7.33
C ALA A 51 7.67 -8.39 -7.11
N ALA A 52 6.87 -7.40 -6.76
CA ALA A 52 5.43 -7.56 -6.58
C ALA A 52 4.67 -7.38 -7.90
N TYR A 53 3.57 -8.12 -8.05
CA TYR A 53 2.68 -8.06 -9.21
C TYR A 53 1.35 -7.44 -8.80
N PHE A 54 0.85 -6.47 -9.57
CA PHE A 54 -0.45 -5.86 -9.32
C PHE A 54 -1.58 -6.84 -9.64
N VAL A 55 -2.20 -7.39 -8.59
CA VAL A 55 -3.14 -8.52 -8.71
C VAL A 55 -4.55 -8.14 -9.15
N GLU A 56 -4.84 -6.87 -9.22
CA GLU A 56 -6.07 -6.33 -9.82
C GLU A 56 -6.01 -6.36 -11.36
N ASP A 57 -4.82 -6.31 -11.93
CA ASP A 57 -4.61 -6.47 -13.36
C ASP A 57 -4.60 -7.96 -13.73
N ARG A 58 -5.50 -8.38 -14.61
CA ARG A 58 -5.63 -9.78 -15.04
C ARG A 58 -4.35 -10.31 -15.69
N LYS A 59 -3.64 -9.50 -16.45
CA LYS A 59 -2.42 -9.93 -17.14
C LYS A 59 -1.29 -10.15 -16.13
N GLU A 60 -1.15 -9.26 -15.17
CA GLU A 60 -0.15 -9.37 -14.11
C GLU A 60 -0.48 -10.51 -13.16
N MET A 61 -1.75 -10.65 -12.75
CA MET A 61 -2.22 -11.79 -11.97
C MET A 61 -1.90 -13.12 -12.67
N ASN A 62 -2.18 -13.24 -13.97
CA ASN A 62 -1.86 -14.43 -14.75
C ASN A 62 -0.34 -14.67 -14.86
N ALA A 63 0.46 -13.61 -14.94
CA ALA A 63 1.93 -13.73 -14.93
C ALA A 63 2.42 -14.21 -13.57
N TYR A 64 1.86 -13.69 -12.49
CA TYR A 64 2.21 -14.09 -11.12
C TYR A 64 1.90 -15.55 -10.84
N VAL A 65 0.66 -15.99 -11.08
CA VAL A 65 0.26 -17.39 -10.78
C VAL A 65 0.99 -18.44 -11.61
N LYS A 66 1.51 -18.08 -12.78
CA LYS A 66 2.34 -18.99 -13.61
C LYS A 66 3.66 -19.39 -12.94
N THR A 67 4.10 -18.66 -11.93
CA THR A 67 5.33 -18.98 -11.18
C THR A 67 5.14 -20.14 -10.20
N PHE A 68 3.90 -20.61 -9.98
CA PHE A 68 3.55 -21.66 -9.04
C PHE A 68 3.20 -22.98 -9.74
N GLU A 69 3.36 -24.07 -9.01
CA GLU A 69 2.92 -25.41 -9.43
C GLU A 69 1.40 -25.52 -9.30
N ASP A 70 0.86 -25.11 -8.17
CA ASP A 70 -0.58 -25.08 -7.89
C ASP A 70 -1.16 -23.68 -8.17
N ARG A 71 -1.44 -23.43 -9.45
CA ARG A 71 -1.86 -22.12 -9.95
C ARG A 71 -3.28 -21.75 -9.52
N ASP A 72 -4.17 -22.74 -9.48
CA ASP A 72 -5.58 -22.49 -9.24
C ASP A 72 -5.83 -22.15 -7.77
N ASP A 73 -5.19 -22.85 -6.85
CA ASP A 73 -5.28 -22.57 -5.42
C ASP A 73 -4.64 -21.24 -5.06
N VAL A 74 -3.48 -20.92 -5.66
CA VAL A 74 -2.85 -19.62 -5.48
C VAL A 74 -3.73 -18.49 -6.02
N ALA A 75 -4.28 -18.66 -7.23
CA ALA A 75 -5.17 -17.68 -7.84
C ALA A 75 -6.41 -17.43 -6.96
N ALA A 76 -7.02 -18.51 -6.46
CA ALA A 76 -8.20 -18.41 -5.59
C ALA A 76 -7.88 -17.70 -4.27
N ALA A 77 -6.75 -18.05 -3.63
CA ALA A 77 -6.32 -17.43 -2.37
C ALA A 77 -6.04 -15.93 -2.53
N VAL A 78 -5.31 -15.54 -3.58
CA VAL A 78 -5.00 -14.12 -3.85
C VAL A 78 -6.27 -13.35 -4.20
N GLN A 79 -7.16 -13.91 -5.03
CA GLN A 79 -8.44 -13.27 -5.36
C GLN A 79 -9.33 -13.09 -4.13
N GLN A 80 -9.31 -14.06 -3.21
CA GLN A 80 -10.05 -13.93 -1.95
C GLN A 80 -9.46 -12.81 -1.08
N ALA A 81 -8.13 -12.74 -0.95
CA ALA A 81 -7.47 -11.66 -0.22
C ALA A 81 -7.78 -10.27 -0.80
N VAL A 82 -7.82 -10.14 -2.13
CA VAL A 82 -8.22 -8.89 -2.80
C VAL A 82 -9.66 -8.51 -2.46
N LYS A 83 -10.59 -9.48 -2.42
CA LYS A 83 -11.98 -9.22 -2.02
C LYS A 83 -12.10 -8.85 -0.54
N ASP A 84 -11.36 -9.52 0.32
CA ASP A 84 -11.38 -9.28 1.77
C ASP A 84 -10.74 -7.93 2.13
N ALA A 85 -9.81 -7.46 1.32
CA ALA A 85 -9.22 -6.12 1.44
C ALA A 85 -10.28 -5.00 1.26
N GLY A 86 -11.33 -5.25 0.47
CA GLY A 86 -12.38 -4.27 0.21
C GLY A 86 -11.92 -3.08 -0.63
N ASP A 87 -12.65 -1.97 -0.52
CA ASP A 87 -12.31 -0.73 -1.22
C ASP A 87 -11.14 -0.03 -0.53
N ARG A 88 -10.03 0.14 -1.24
CA ARG A 88 -8.82 0.81 -0.80
C ARG A 88 -8.45 1.92 -1.77
N GLU A 89 -7.71 2.91 -1.29
CA GLU A 89 -7.28 4.03 -2.14
C GLU A 89 -6.07 3.65 -3.00
N GLY A 90 -5.19 2.78 -2.47
CA GLY A 90 -4.02 2.25 -3.16
C GLY A 90 -4.31 1.03 -4.02
N ARG A 91 -3.29 0.57 -4.74
CA ARG A 91 -3.35 -0.62 -5.60
C ARG A 91 -2.86 -1.85 -4.86
N LEU A 92 -3.50 -2.98 -5.05
CA LEU A 92 -3.09 -4.24 -4.44
C LEU A 92 -2.06 -4.97 -5.30
N ALA A 93 -0.96 -5.37 -4.64
CA ALA A 93 0.09 -6.16 -5.26
C ALA A 93 0.42 -7.39 -4.41
N ALA A 94 0.91 -8.45 -5.04
CA ALA A 94 1.32 -9.68 -4.36
C ALA A 94 2.76 -10.07 -4.71
N ALA A 95 3.49 -10.58 -3.73
CA ALA A 95 4.84 -11.11 -3.89
C ALA A 95 5.01 -12.40 -3.10
N THR A 96 5.78 -13.36 -3.65
CA THR A 96 6.20 -14.56 -2.93
C THR A 96 7.43 -14.23 -2.10
N VAL A 97 7.24 -14.08 -0.79
CA VAL A 97 8.26 -13.53 0.11
C VAL A 97 9.08 -14.61 0.83
N ALA A 98 8.52 -15.81 1.00
CA ALA A 98 9.26 -16.93 1.60
C ALA A 98 8.70 -18.27 1.12
N ILE A 99 9.58 -19.29 1.09
CA ILE A 99 9.21 -20.70 0.96
C ILE A 99 10.04 -21.46 2.00
N GLY A 100 9.38 -22.14 2.92
CA GLY A 100 10.08 -22.85 4.00
C GLY A 100 9.16 -23.34 5.10
N CYS A 101 9.74 -23.57 6.28
CA CYS A 101 9.02 -24.09 7.44
C CYS A 101 8.39 -23.01 8.31
N ASP A 102 8.78 -21.78 8.12
CA ASP A 102 8.35 -20.64 8.92
C ASP A 102 7.66 -19.60 8.06
N VAL A 103 6.70 -18.92 8.66
CA VAL A 103 6.00 -17.79 8.07
C VAL A 103 6.64 -16.52 8.59
N PRO A 104 7.04 -15.58 7.71
CA PRO A 104 7.53 -14.27 8.14
C PRO A 104 6.47 -13.51 8.96
N GLU A 105 6.89 -12.81 9.99
CA GLU A 105 5.99 -11.99 10.82
C GLU A 105 5.56 -10.69 10.13
N GLY A 106 6.38 -10.21 9.18
CA GLY A 106 6.14 -8.99 8.43
C GLY A 106 6.93 -8.93 7.15
N VAL A 107 6.81 -7.80 6.47
CA VAL A 107 7.53 -7.50 5.24
C VAL A 107 7.98 -6.04 5.24
N SER A 108 9.09 -5.79 4.57
CA SER A 108 9.54 -4.46 4.20
C SER A 108 9.19 -4.20 2.74
N ILE A 109 8.56 -3.06 2.47
CA ILE A 109 8.10 -2.68 1.13
C ILE A 109 8.91 -1.46 0.69
N THR A 110 9.46 -1.51 -0.51
CA THR A 110 10.25 -0.42 -1.09
C THR A 110 9.86 -0.18 -2.53
N GLU A 111 10.08 1.02 -3.02
CA GLU A 111 9.97 1.31 -4.44
C GLU A 111 11.09 0.59 -5.20
N GLY A 112 10.71 -0.14 -6.25
CA GLY A 112 11.64 -0.73 -7.20
C GLY A 112 11.61 0.03 -8.53
N GLU A 113 12.54 -0.28 -9.42
CA GLU A 113 12.68 0.41 -10.71
C GLU A 113 11.44 0.26 -11.60
N ASP A 114 10.90 -0.95 -11.72
CA ASP A 114 9.73 -1.26 -12.55
C ASP A 114 8.49 -1.63 -11.71
N ARG A 115 8.70 -2.12 -10.51
CA ARG A 115 7.67 -2.67 -9.62
C ARG A 115 8.04 -2.45 -8.17
N PRO A 116 7.05 -2.39 -7.25
CA PRO A 116 7.33 -2.43 -5.83
C PRO A 116 8.10 -3.70 -5.46
N GLU A 117 9.05 -3.57 -4.55
CA GLU A 117 9.78 -4.70 -3.98
C GLU A 117 9.27 -4.99 -2.57
N VAL A 118 8.92 -6.26 -2.34
CA VAL A 118 8.42 -6.75 -1.05
C VAL A 118 9.36 -7.85 -0.57
N ARG A 119 9.95 -7.66 0.60
CA ARG A 119 10.90 -8.61 1.19
C ARG A 119 10.41 -9.04 2.56
N ALA A 120 10.49 -10.34 2.83
CA ALA A 120 10.19 -10.86 4.16
C ALA A 120 11.14 -10.27 5.21
N ASP A 121 10.61 -9.97 6.36
CA ASP A 121 11.41 -9.65 7.53
C ASP A 121 12.18 -10.89 7.99
N LYS A 122 13.31 -10.65 8.65
CA LYS A 122 14.18 -11.73 9.11
C LYS A 122 13.48 -12.61 10.15
N ILE A 123 13.36 -13.89 9.84
CA ILE A 123 12.86 -14.89 10.79
C ILE A 123 13.92 -15.13 11.88
N THR A 124 13.54 -14.93 13.14
CA THR A 124 14.37 -15.24 14.29
C THR A 124 14.10 -16.68 14.75
N ASN A 125 15.18 -17.47 14.95
CA ASN A 125 15.09 -18.88 15.33
C ASN A 125 14.30 -19.75 14.33
N PRO A 126 14.72 -19.84 13.06
CA PRO A 126 14.01 -20.59 12.06
C PRO A 126 14.00 -22.09 12.41
N LYS A 127 12.89 -22.76 12.14
CA LYS A 127 12.76 -24.20 12.26
C LYS A 127 13.67 -24.87 11.23
N GLN A 128 14.41 -25.87 11.67
CA GLN A 128 15.34 -26.58 10.79
C GLN A 128 14.63 -27.58 9.88
N GLU A 129 13.50 -28.12 10.34
CA GLU A 129 12.74 -29.15 9.63
C GLU A 129 11.24 -28.90 9.76
N CYS A 130 10.51 -29.21 8.69
CA CYS A 130 9.05 -29.26 8.65
C CYS A 130 8.59 -30.43 7.79
N PHE A 131 7.37 -30.87 8.03
CA PHE A 131 6.79 -31.97 7.27
C PHE A 131 6.54 -31.61 5.80
N ALA A 132 6.10 -30.37 5.55
CA ALA A 132 5.92 -29.82 4.22
C ALA A 132 6.26 -28.33 4.23
N PRO A 133 6.95 -27.83 3.20
CA PRO A 133 7.22 -26.42 3.08
C PRO A 133 5.92 -25.64 2.82
N THR A 134 5.84 -24.44 3.38
CA THR A 134 4.80 -23.48 3.10
C THR A 134 5.32 -22.37 2.20
N THR A 135 4.47 -21.87 1.32
CA THR A 135 4.73 -20.69 0.51
C THR A 135 4.00 -19.49 1.16
N SER A 136 4.76 -18.47 1.52
CA SER A 136 4.24 -17.24 2.08
C SER A 136 4.14 -16.17 0.99
N ILE A 137 2.93 -15.67 0.78
CA ILE A 137 2.62 -14.62 -0.19
C ILE A 137 2.15 -13.40 0.57
N ALA A 138 2.86 -12.29 0.42
CA ALA A 138 2.42 -11.01 0.95
C ALA A 138 1.52 -10.31 -0.06
N VAL A 139 0.30 -9.96 0.36
CA VAL A 139 -0.58 -9.03 -0.35
C VAL A 139 -0.42 -7.67 0.31
N VAL A 140 -0.02 -6.69 -0.46
CA VAL A 140 0.33 -5.35 0.02
C VAL A 140 -0.48 -4.28 -0.72
N GLU A 141 -0.75 -3.17 -0.05
CA GLU A 141 -1.28 -1.97 -0.67
C GLU A 141 -0.13 -1.01 -1.02
N ILE A 142 -0.18 -0.50 -2.23
CA ILE A 142 0.75 0.50 -2.76
C ILE A 142 -0.07 1.76 -3.06
N PRO A 143 0.22 2.89 -2.44
CA PRO A 143 -0.50 4.15 -2.61
C PRO A 143 -0.55 4.68 -4.02
#